data_5a6acae16c6b4a37c11d29d6356264eb
#
_entry.id   5a6acae16c6b4a37c11d29d6356264eb
#
_cell.length_a   1.000
_cell.length_b   1.000
_cell.length_c   1.000
_cell.angle_alpha   90.00
_cell.angle_beta   90.00
_cell.angle_gamma   90.00
#
_symmetry.space_group_name_H-M   'P 1'
#
loop_
_entity.id
_entity.type
_entity.pdbx_description
1 polymer ?
#
loop_
_entity_poly.entity_id
_entity_poly.type
_entity_poly.pdbx_seq_one_letter_code
_entity_poly.pdbx_strand_id
1 'polypeptide(L)'
;MKIMESRISTNTGKAAKDDPMLHAAISATYAQVLEMELTLKATFDDLMALAEAGAPIPMEKRALYTYQSSTVVRRLAALVDGMVELLGGRAIYMSSEIIQPWLDLKAGRAHVANDPSNRTKDVVGTMLGQEPAFNFL
;
A
#
# COMPACT_ATOMS: atom_id res chain seq x y z
N MET A 1 -7.02 -16.96 -0.70
CA MET A 1 -8.23 -17.74 -0.39
C MET A 1 -7.91 -19.17 0.01
N LYS A 2 -7.05 -19.91 -0.68
CA LYS A 2 -6.69 -21.33 -0.35
C LYS A 2 -6.23 -21.56 1.09
N ILE A 3 -5.47 -20.61 1.68
CA ILE A 3 -4.99 -20.70 3.07
C ILE A 3 -6.16 -20.76 4.08
N MET A 4 -7.29 -20.10 3.78
CA MET A 4 -8.45 -20.09 4.68
C MET A 4 -9.23 -21.41 4.68
N GLU A 5 -9.24 -22.12 3.55
CA GLU A 5 -10.02 -23.35 3.39
C GLU A 5 -9.46 -24.52 4.21
N SER A 6 -8.14 -24.54 4.43
CA SER A 6 -7.45 -25.65 5.10
C SER A 6 -7.05 -25.36 6.56
N ARG A 7 -7.29 -24.13 7.07
CA ARG A 7 -6.80 -23.72 8.38
C ARG A 7 -7.84 -23.92 9.48
N ILE A 8 -7.40 -24.52 10.58
CA ILE A 8 -8.12 -24.54 11.85
C ILE A 8 -7.38 -23.59 12.81
N SER A 9 -8.10 -22.66 13.43
CA SER A 9 -7.56 -21.78 14.46
C SER A 9 -7.13 -22.60 15.67
N THR A 10 -5.86 -22.49 16.07
CA THR A 10 -5.34 -23.16 17.27
C THR A 10 -5.97 -22.62 18.56
N ASN A 11 -6.45 -21.39 18.55
CA ASN A 11 -7.04 -20.75 19.73
C ASN A 11 -8.53 -21.05 19.89
N THR A 12 -9.26 -21.21 18.79
CA THR A 12 -10.74 -21.40 18.84
C THR A 12 -11.20 -22.76 18.38
N GLY A 13 -10.33 -23.57 17.78
CA GLY A 13 -10.69 -24.88 17.16
C GLY A 13 -11.61 -24.76 15.94
N LYS A 14 -11.96 -23.53 15.51
CA LYS A 14 -12.83 -23.30 14.35
C LYS A 14 -12.03 -23.24 13.05
N ALA A 15 -12.68 -23.63 11.96
CA ALA A 15 -12.12 -23.42 10.64
C ALA A 15 -11.99 -21.90 10.37
N ALA A 16 -10.87 -21.47 9.81
CA ALA A 16 -10.63 -20.05 9.52
C ALA A 16 -11.68 -19.42 8.62
N LYS A 17 -12.27 -20.24 7.72
CA LYS A 17 -13.38 -19.82 6.85
C LYS A 17 -14.66 -19.41 7.61
N ASP A 18 -14.79 -19.84 8.86
CA ASP A 18 -15.97 -19.57 9.71
C ASP A 18 -15.64 -18.56 10.84
N ASP A 19 -14.46 -17.92 10.80
CA ASP A 19 -14.01 -16.97 11.80
C ASP A 19 -14.46 -15.54 11.44
N PRO A 20 -15.41 -14.92 12.18
CA PRO A 20 -15.90 -13.59 11.87
C PRO A 20 -14.83 -12.50 11.97
N MET A 21 -13.84 -12.66 12.87
CA MET A 21 -12.75 -11.68 13.01
C MET A 21 -11.84 -11.70 11.78
N LEU A 22 -11.55 -12.89 11.26
CA LEU A 22 -10.77 -13.03 10.04
C LEU A 22 -11.54 -12.50 8.83
N HIS A 23 -12.86 -12.73 8.75
CA HIS A 23 -13.70 -12.16 7.70
C HIS A 23 -13.69 -10.62 7.73
N ALA A 24 -13.84 -10.03 8.91
CA ALA A 24 -13.79 -8.58 9.08
C ALA A 24 -12.44 -8.00 8.64
N ALA A 25 -11.33 -8.62 9.06
CA ALA A 25 -9.99 -8.17 8.71
C ALA A 25 -9.71 -8.28 7.20
N ILE A 26 -10.12 -9.37 6.56
CA ILE A 26 -9.97 -9.54 5.11
C ILE A 26 -10.82 -8.53 4.35
N SER A 27 -12.06 -8.31 4.77
CA SER A 27 -12.94 -7.33 4.13
C SER A 27 -12.37 -5.92 4.21
N ALA A 28 -11.89 -5.52 5.39
CA ALA A 28 -11.24 -4.23 5.59
C ALA A 28 -9.96 -4.09 4.76
N THR A 29 -9.12 -5.13 4.71
CA THR A 29 -7.90 -5.14 3.91
C THR A 29 -8.23 -5.02 2.42
N TYR A 30 -9.21 -5.78 1.93
CA TYR A 30 -9.63 -5.75 0.53
C TYR A 30 -10.15 -4.37 0.12
N ALA A 31 -11.01 -3.75 0.95
CA ALA A 31 -11.51 -2.40 0.70
C ALA A 31 -10.38 -1.38 0.60
N GLN A 32 -9.42 -1.42 1.53
CA GLN A 32 -8.27 -0.50 1.51
C GLN A 32 -7.35 -0.73 0.31
N VAL A 33 -7.18 -1.96 -0.17
CA VAL A 33 -6.42 -2.23 -1.41
C VAL A 33 -7.12 -1.58 -2.60
N LEU A 34 -8.44 -1.74 -2.73
CA LEU A 34 -9.22 -1.11 -3.81
C LEU A 34 -9.14 0.43 -3.76
N GLU A 35 -9.20 1.03 -2.57
CA GLU A 35 -9.01 2.48 -2.41
C GLU A 35 -7.63 2.94 -2.91
N MET A 36 -6.57 2.19 -2.60
CA MET A 36 -5.22 2.48 -3.06
C MET A 36 -5.09 2.33 -4.58
N GLU A 37 -5.68 1.30 -5.17
CA GLU A 37 -5.72 1.09 -6.63
C GLU A 37 -6.44 2.24 -7.33
N LEU A 38 -7.60 2.67 -6.83
CA LEU A 38 -8.35 3.80 -7.37
C LEU A 38 -7.53 5.09 -7.31
N THR A 39 -6.83 5.33 -6.21
CA THR A 39 -5.96 6.51 -6.05
C THR A 39 -4.84 6.51 -7.07
N LEU A 40 -4.11 5.39 -7.20
CA LEU A 40 -3.02 5.28 -8.16
C LEU A 40 -3.54 5.40 -9.60
N LYS A 41 -4.65 4.73 -9.91
CA LYS A 41 -5.25 4.83 -11.26
C LYS A 41 -5.61 6.27 -11.61
N ALA A 42 -6.30 6.97 -10.72
CA ALA A 42 -6.67 8.38 -10.96
C ALA A 42 -5.44 9.27 -11.15
N THR A 43 -4.37 9.03 -10.38
CA THR A 43 -3.09 9.73 -10.52
C THR A 43 -2.46 9.48 -11.89
N PHE A 44 -2.38 8.24 -12.33
CA PHE A 44 -1.79 7.90 -13.63
C PHE A 44 -2.65 8.37 -14.79
N ASP A 45 -3.98 8.28 -14.70
CA ASP A 45 -4.90 8.77 -15.74
C ASP A 45 -4.72 10.30 -15.93
N ASP A 46 -4.59 11.07 -14.85
CA ASP A 46 -4.36 12.51 -14.91
C ASP A 46 -2.98 12.85 -15.49
N LEU A 47 -1.93 12.13 -15.10
CA LEU A 47 -0.59 12.31 -15.65
C LEU A 47 -0.54 12.02 -17.15
N MET A 48 -1.22 10.95 -17.60
CA MET A 48 -1.31 10.59 -19.01
C MET A 48 -2.07 11.64 -19.79
N ALA A 49 -3.19 12.15 -19.27
CA ALA A 49 -3.95 13.21 -19.93
C ALA A 49 -3.13 14.50 -20.12
N LEU A 50 -2.35 14.88 -19.11
CA LEU A 50 -1.44 16.03 -19.20
C LEU A 50 -0.35 15.81 -20.25
N ALA A 51 0.24 14.61 -20.28
CA ALA A 51 1.28 14.25 -21.24
C ALA A 51 0.74 14.25 -22.67
N GLU A 52 -0.44 13.69 -22.91
CA GLU A 52 -1.11 13.67 -24.24
C GLU A 52 -1.44 15.08 -24.73
N ALA A 53 -1.81 15.98 -23.80
CA ALA A 53 -2.05 17.39 -24.10
C ALA A 53 -0.77 18.21 -24.30
N GLY A 54 0.41 17.63 -24.10
CA GLY A 54 1.69 18.37 -24.11
C GLY A 54 1.76 19.44 -23.02
N ALA A 55 0.94 19.32 -21.96
CA ALA A 55 0.87 20.29 -20.87
C ALA A 55 1.90 19.98 -19.78
N PRO A 56 2.51 21.02 -19.17
CA PRO A 56 3.41 20.82 -18.04
C PRO A 56 2.63 20.27 -16.85
N ILE A 57 3.25 19.35 -16.09
CA ILE A 57 2.65 18.84 -14.85
C ILE A 57 2.84 19.91 -13.75
N PRO A 58 1.75 20.47 -13.19
CA PRO A 58 1.85 21.44 -12.11
C PRO A 58 2.62 20.88 -10.91
N MET A 59 3.45 21.72 -10.26
CA MET A 59 4.31 21.27 -9.16
C MET A 59 3.51 20.70 -7.99
N GLU A 60 2.36 21.29 -7.68
CA GLU A 60 1.45 20.78 -6.64
C GLU A 60 0.97 19.36 -6.93
N LYS A 61 0.63 19.05 -8.20
CA LYS A 61 0.26 17.70 -8.61
C LYS A 61 1.44 16.74 -8.49
N ARG A 62 2.64 17.15 -8.92
CA ARG A 62 3.85 16.33 -8.81
C ARG A 62 4.15 15.99 -7.36
N ALA A 63 4.12 16.98 -6.46
CA ALA A 63 4.33 16.78 -5.03
C ALA A 63 3.27 15.83 -4.42
N LEU A 64 1.98 16.07 -4.71
CA LEU A 64 0.89 15.25 -4.22
C LEU A 64 0.98 13.81 -4.71
N TYR A 65 1.21 13.59 -5.99
CA TYR A 65 1.22 12.25 -6.59
C TYR A 65 2.43 11.43 -6.12
N THR A 66 3.59 12.07 -5.96
CA THR A 66 4.77 11.42 -5.37
C THR A 66 4.52 11.03 -3.91
N TYR A 67 3.86 11.89 -3.13
CA TYR A 67 3.47 11.57 -1.76
C TYR A 67 2.47 10.42 -1.70
N GLN A 68 1.42 10.43 -2.52
CA GLN A 68 0.42 9.38 -2.58
C GLN A 68 1.04 8.03 -2.94
N SER A 69 1.86 7.96 -3.99
CA SER A 69 2.51 6.71 -4.41
C SER A 69 3.44 6.14 -3.34
N SER A 70 4.20 6.98 -2.66
CA SER A 70 5.07 6.54 -1.55
C SER A 70 4.28 6.04 -0.34
N THR A 71 3.12 6.65 -0.04
CA THR A 71 2.24 6.21 1.04
C THR A 71 1.55 4.88 0.75
N VAL A 72 1.22 4.57 -0.50
CA VAL A 72 0.59 3.30 -0.88
C VAL A 72 1.46 2.11 -0.47
N VAL A 73 2.76 2.14 -0.77
CA VAL A 73 3.66 1.03 -0.42
C VAL A 73 3.73 0.81 1.10
N ARG A 74 3.75 1.89 1.89
CA ARG A 74 3.73 1.78 3.36
C ARG A 74 2.42 1.22 3.89
N ARG A 75 1.30 1.72 3.38
CA ARG A 75 -0.04 1.24 3.77
C ARG A 75 -0.20 -0.24 3.42
N LEU A 76 0.18 -0.63 2.20
CA LEU A 76 0.09 -2.02 1.76
C LEU A 76 0.98 -2.94 2.62
N ALA A 77 2.22 -2.53 2.93
CA ALA A 77 3.09 -3.30 3.81
C ALA A 77 2.48 -3.50 5.21
N ALA A 78 1.86 -2.47 5.78
CA ALA A 78 1.19 -2.57 7.08
C ALA A 78 -0.04 -3.50 7.03
N LEU A 79 -0.82 -3.47 5.95
CA LEU A 79 -1.95 -4.39 5.76
C LEU A 79 -1.50 -5.84 5.69
N VAL A 80 -0.42 -6.11 4.93
CA VAL A 80 0.13 -7.47 4.82
C VAL A 80 0.76 -7.92 6.13
N ASP A 81 1.40 -7.03 6.91
CA ASP A 81 1.86 -7.33 8.28
C ASP A 81 0.70 -7.84 9.14
N GLY A 82 -0.40 -7.10 9.20
CA GLY A 82 -1.59 -7.52 9.95
C GLY A 82 -2.16 -8.85 9.46
N MET A 83 -2.14 -9.10 8.15
CA MET A 83 -2.58 -10.40 7.60
C MET A 83 -1.64 -11.55 8.01
N VAL A 84 -0.33 -11.34 8.02
CA VAL A 84 0.65 -12.34 8.48
C VAL A 84 0.44 -12.67 9.95
N GLU A 85 0.21 -11.66 10.80
CA GLU A 85 -0.10 -11.84 12.22
C GLU A 85 -1.38 -12.67 12.42
N LEU A 86 -2.45 -12.36 11.70
CA LEU A 86 -3.70 -13.11 11.75
C LEU A 86 -3.56 -14.54 11.25
N LEU A 87 -2.72 -14.78 10.24
CA LEU A 87 -2.42 -16.11 9.74
C LEU A 87 -1.52 -16.92 10.69
N GLY A 88 -0.83 -16.25 11.63
CA GLY A 88 0.00 -16.88 12.66
C GLY A 88 1.28 -17.50 12.12
N GLY A 89 2.02 -18.19 12.98
CA GLY A 89 3.39 -18.67 12.72
C GLY A 89 3.59 -19.51 11.46
N ARG A 90 2.55 -20.13 10.92
CA ARG A 90 2.65 -20.87 9.64
C ARG A 90 2.81 -19.96 8.43
N ALA A 91 2.39 -18.70 8.52
CA ALA A 91 2.51 -17.73 7.43
C ALA A 91 3.97 -17.40 7.10
N ILE A 92 4.89 -17.54 8.07
CA ILE A 92 6.32 -17.21 7.90
C ILE A 92 7.18 -18.36 7.39
N TYR A 93 6.60 -19.55 7.16
CA TYR A 93 7.37 -20.64 6.55
C TYR A 93 7.61 -20.38 5.07
N MET A 94 8.80 -20.77 4.57
CA MET A 94 9.19 -20.58 3.16
C MET A 94 8.26 -21.28 2.16
N SER A 95 7.48 -22.25 2.60
CA SER A 95 6.44 -22.92 1.82
C SER A 95 5.10 -22.16 1.77
N SER A 96 4.97 -21.06 2.52
CA SER A 96 3.77 -20.25 2.53
C SER A 96 3.69 -19.35 1.29
N GLU A 97 2.52 -19.30 0.65
CA GLU A 97 2.29 -18.45 -0.54
C GLU A 97 2.42 -16.94 -0.22
N ILE A 98 2.33 -16.52 1.05
CA ILE A 98 2.39 -15.11 1.46
C ILE A 98 3.80 -14.63 1.76
N ILE A 99 4.76 -15.54 2.05
CA ILE A 99 6.08 -15.13 2.56
C ILE A 99 6.86 -14.29 1.55
N GLN A 100 6.89 -14.71 0.28
CA GLN A 100 7.63 -13.99 -0.74
C GLN A 100 7.02 -12.60 -1.03
N PRO A 101 5.71 -12.45 -1.30
CA PRO A 101 5.09 -11.14 -1.43
C PRO A 101 5.29 -10.23 -0.20
N TRP A 102 5.28 -10.80 1.01
CA TRP A 102 5.55 -10.05 2.23
C TRP A 102 6.99 -9.51 2.28
N LEU A 103 7.98 -10.33 1.95
CA LEU A 103 9.39 -9.93 1.91
C LEU A 103 9.64 -8.88 0.81
N ASP A 104 9.02 -9.03 -0.35
CA ASP A 104 9.12 -8.08 -1.46
C ASP A 104 8.54 -6.70 -1.06
N LEU A 105 7.41 -6.68 -0.35
CA LEU A 105 6.83 -5.46 0.20
C LEU A 105 7.73 -4.81 1.28
N LYS A 106 8.40 -5.61 2.12
CA LYS A 106 9.39 -5.09 3.09
C LYS A 106 10.57 -4.45 2.39
N ALA A 107 11.09 -5.08 1.35
CA ALA A 107 12.16 -4.53 0.54
C ALA A 107 11.73 -3.24 -0.17
N GLY A 108 10.54 -3.25 -0.80
CA GLY A 108 9.97 -2.08 -1.44
C GLY A 108 9.77 -0.91 -0.46
N ARG A 109 9.25 -1.19 0.74
CA ARG A 109 9.08 -0.17 1.79
C ARG A 109 10.39 0.47 2.24
N ALA A 110 11.49 -0.28 2.23
CA ALA A 110 12.79 0.21 2.64
C ALA A 110 13.44 1.15 1.60
N HIS A 111 12.94 1.18 0.37
CA HIS A 111 13.46 2.04 -0.68
C HIS A 111 13.13 3.51 -0.42
N VAL A 112 14.10 4.41 -0.60
CA VAL A 112 13.98 5.86 -0.33
C VAL A 112 12.83 6.52 -1.09
N ALA A 113 12.52 6.07 -2.30
CA ALA A 113 11.40 6.60 -3.09
C ALA A 113 10.02 6.31 -2.44
N ASN A 114 9.95 5.29 -1.59
CA ASN A 114 8.75 4.86 -0.88
C ASN A 114 8.70 5.39 0.57
N ASP A 115 9.54 6.40 0.90
CA ASP A 115 9.47 7.10 2.17
C ASP A 115 8.67 8.42 2.03
N PRO A 116 7.39 8.44 2.47
CA PRO A 116 6.57 9.65 2.35
C PRO A 116 7.05 10.79 3.25
N SER A 117 7.85 10.53 4.29
CA SER A 117 8.33 11.59 5.20
C SER A 117 9.18 12.62 4.48
N ASN A 118 9.92 12.21 3.45
CA ASN A 118 10.71 13.09 2.60
C ASN A 118 9.84 13.96 1.66
N ARG A 119 8.56 13.63 1.49
CA ARG A 119 7.62 14.32 0.59
C ARG A 119 6.63 15.22 1.31
N THR A 120 6.50 15.07 2.62
CA THR A 120 5.51 15.80 3.43
C THR A 120 5.66 17.32 3.30
N LYS A 121 6.91 17.82 3.32
CA LYS A 121 7.19 19.26 3.19
C LYS A 121 6.82 19.78 1.81
N ASP A 122 7.03 19.00 0.77
CA ASP A 122 6.79 19.44 -0.60
C ASP A 122 5.29 19.61 -0.87
N VAL A 123 4.43 18.72 -0.35
CA VAL A 123 2.97 18.84 -0.51
C VAL A 123 2.45 20.13 0.11
N VAL A 124 2.77 20.38 1.37
CA VAL A 124 2.32 21.62 2.05
C VAL A 124 3.05 22.84 1.53
N GLY A 125 4.36 22.72 1.27
CA GLY A 125 5.19 23.81 0.75
C GLY A 125 4.65 24.35 -0.58
N THR A 126 4.34 23.48 -1.53
CA THR A 126 3.79 23.90 -2.84
C THR A 126 2.43 24.57 -2.71
N MET A 127 1.55 24.10 -1.80
CA MET A 127 0.27 24.76 -1.48
C MET A 127 0.46 26.17 -0.92
N LEU A 128 1.60 26.44 -0.26
CA LEU A 128 1.97 27.75 0.28
C LEU A 128 2.83 28.58 -0.68
N GLY A 129 3.01 28.14 -1.92
CA GLY A 129 3.83 28.83 -2.93
C GLY A 129 5.33 28.71 -2.70
N GLN A 130 5.79 27.76 -1.89
CA GLN A 130 7.20 27.47 -1.67
C GLN A 130 7.75 26.53 -2.74
N GLU A 131 9.02 26.70 -3.08
CA GLU A 131 9.71 25.75 -3.95
C GLU A 131 9.90 24.39 -3.23
N PRO A 132 9.69 23.26 -3.92
CA PRO A 132 9.91 21.95 -3.32
C PRO A 132 11.38 21.74 -2.95
N ALA A 133 11.60 21.13 -1.80
CA ALA A 133 12.94 20.85 -1.30
C ALA A 133 13.59 19.64 -2.00
N PHE A 134 12.81 18.82 -2.71
CA PHE A 134 13.28 17.56 -3.29
C PHE A 134 13.29 17.63 -4.83
N ASN A 135 14.48 17.48 -5.41
CA ASN A 135 14.71 17.66 -6.86
C ASN A 135 14.21 16.50 -7.76
N PHE A 136 13.55 15.50 -7.21
CA PHE A 136 13.01 14.33 -7.93
C PHE A 136 11.48 14.32 -8.04
N LEU A 137 10.87 15.48 -8.05
CA LEU A 137 9.43 15.61 -8.29
C LEU A 137 9.12 15.69 -9.77
#